data_b155ea3bd218bc91d152a4f8baa6ab7e
#
_entry.id   b155ea3bd218bc91d152a4f8baa6ab7e
#
_cell.length_a   1.000
_cell.length_b   1.000
_cell.length_c   1.000
_cell.angle_alpha   90.00
_cell.angle_beta   90.00
_cell.angle_gamma   90.00
#
_symmetry.space_group_name_H-M   'P 1'
#
loop_
_entity.id
_entity.type
_entity.pdbx_description
1 polymer ?
#
loop_
_entity_poly.entity_id
_entity_poly.type
_entity_poly.pdbx_seq_one_letter_code
_entity_poly.pdbx_strand_id
1 'polypeptide(L)'
;MKLASKATASVLALSCCLSSIGATSASAMTLMDFIRGGQGRQQSTQVSAPVPVNPVQTLDPDQPPRVKQPLPTVDAPKYYTYKADQMRLVSTAHFADPVVTGAVADASPSPVAIDTGISQRRYLADARVMATNDIAKAIEAYYADQSKPLLWVADHAVSDKAKAAMAALADAGSVGLDPADYAVTLPSADAENADPVMRDRALMQFELALSSKILMFVQDTVRGRLDPNKISGYHDFKRKDVNLTAMLDVLRASPDVPAYLNSRNPSNQQFLALKAELAKLRAESGSDGSHISISLSGILKPGGSSPEMANIVKAIQHRGSDALKAAHADLFDAYLGTPDYTPELVSLVEDFQREKGLTADGVIGSSSVRAMVGENNDVKIQKLVIAMEQLRWLPPELGPRYVFINQPAFMVYYYNNNQEQLSMRVVVGSKQHQTFFFENQVQTVEFNPFWGVPQSIIINEMLPKLRSDPNYLDRMGYQVEVGGRAVASSSVDWYGSTKSISVRQPPSSDNALGELKILFPNSHAIYMHDTPQKSFFKKDMRALSHGCVRLADPRAMAAAVLNTTVDDVAKQIATGQNKAVAVPQKFPIYIAYFTAWPNKDGVIQYFNDVYDRDAATQKALDATSKARTAQI
;
A
#
# COMPACT_ATOMS: atom_id res chain seq x y z
N MET A 1 -34.66 54.55 -9.18
CA MET A 1 -33.82 55.16 -10.23
C MET A 1 -32.95 54.05 -10.79
N LYS A 2 -33.33 53.40 -11.92
CA LYS A 2 -32.88 53.65 -13.32
C LYS A 2 -31.34 53.51 -13.45
N LEU A 3 -30.69 52.65 -14.23
CA LEU A 3 -30.89 52.06 -15.57
C LEU A 3 -29.95 50.82 -15.66
N ALA A 4 -30.18 49.67 -16.14
CA ALA A 4 -30.48 49.08 -17.43
C ALA A 4 -29.53 49.42 -18.58
N SER A 5 -28.81 48.38 -19.12
CA SER A 5 -28.43 48.22 -20.54
C SER A 5 -27.79 46.85 -20.72
N LYS A 6 -28.44 45.80 -21.29
CA LYS A 6 -28.52 45.34 -22.70
C LYS A 6 -27.14 44.96 -23.28
N ALA A 7 -26.81 43.70 -23.45
CA ALA A 7 -27.12 42.69 -24.48
C ALA A 7 -26.48 42.98 -25.84
N THR A 8 -25.68 42.09 -26.32
CA THR A 8 -25.76 41.59 -27.74
C THR A 8 -25.11 40.22 -27.88
N ALA A 9 -25.89 39.31 -28.43
CA ALA A 9 -25.49 37.99 -28.92
C ALA A 9 -24.98 38.14 -30.33
N SER A 10 -24.05 37.28 -30.74
CA SER A 10 -23.80 36.95 -32.15
C SER A 10 -23.56 35.46 -32.28
N VAL A 11 -24.50 34.82 -32.93
CA VAL A 11 -24.50 33.46 -33.47
C VAL A 11 -23.74 33.51 -34.80
N LEU A 12 -22.86 32.56 -35.06
CA LEU A 12 -22.58 32.09 -36.41
C LEU A 12 -22.31 30.58 -36.43
N ALA A 13 -23.03 29.97 -37.35
CA ALA A 13 -23.19 28.54 -37.53
C ALA A 13 -22.16 27.91 -38.48
N LEU A 14 -22.00 26.61 -38.31
CA LEU A 14 -21.92 25.56 -39.33
C LEU A 14 -20.72 25.48 -40.27
N SER A 15 -19.95 24.40 -40.15
CA SER A 15 -19.74 23.52 -41.32
C SER A 15 -19.29 22.12 -40.85
N CYS A 16 -20.08 21.12 -41.27
CA CYS A 16 -19.76 19.69 -41.19
C CYS A 16 -18.66 19.33 -42.18
N CYS A 17 -17.71 18.48 -41.74
CA CYS A 17 -17.07 17.50 -42.61
C CYS A 17 -16.85 16.21 -41.86
N LEU A 18 -17.59 15.19 -42.28
CA LEU A 18 -17.33 13.78 -41.94
C LEU A 18 -16.01 13.34 -42.63
N SER A 19 -15.14 12.70 -41.87
CA SER A 19 -14.24 11.70 -42.47
C SER A 19 -13.73 10.73 -41.41
N SER A 20 -14.08 9.47 -41.60
CA SER A 20 -13.40 8.18 -41.30
C SER A 20 -12.72 7.96 -39.95
N ILE A 21 -13.31 7.02 -39.25
CA ILE A 21 -12.81 6.31 -38.09
C ILE A 21 -11.57 5.50 -38.48
N GLY A 22 -10.40 5.95 -38.02
CA GLY A 22 -9.20 5.13 -37.93
C GLY A 22 -8.93 4.84 -36.46
N ALA A 23 -8.94 3.57 -36.08
CA ALA A 23 -8.55 3.13 -34.75
C ALA A 23 -7.07 3.46 -34.52
N THR A 24 -6.77 4.52 -33.79
CA THR A 24 -5.42 4.82 -33.35
C THR A 24 -5.19 4.13 -31.99
N SER A 25 -4.31 3.13 -32.01
CA SER A 25 -3.64 2.63 -30.83
C SER A 25 -3.13 3.81 -29.98
N ALA A 26 -3.52 3.86 -28.72
CA ALA A 26 -3.04 4.84 -27.75
C ALA A 26 -1.53 4.61 -27.55
N SER A 27 -0.70 5.33 -28.31
CA SER A 27 0.73 5.44 -28.04
C SER A 27 0.91 6.19 -26.73
N ALA A 28 1.54 5.57 -25.76
CA ALA A 28 1.92 6.22 -24.51
C ALA A 28 2.81 7.44 -24.85
N MET A 29 2.35 8.65 -24.49
CA MET A 29 3.17 9.85 -24.60
C MET A 29 4.48 9.67 -23.83
N THR A 30 5.61 9.86 -24.49
CA THR A 30 6.91 9.85 -23.82
C THR A 30 7.07 11.11 -22.97
N LEU A 31 7.92 11.05 -21.92
CA LEU A 31 8.25 12.22 -21.10
C LEU A 31 8.71 13.41 -21.97
N MET A 32 9.39 13.15 -23.08
CA MET A 32 9.89 14.15 -24.01
C MET A 32 8.82 14.77 -24.89
N ASP A 33 7.83 14.00 -25.36
CA ASP A 33 6.69 14.52 -26.12
C ASP A 33 5.79 15.36 -25.18
N PHE A 34 5.80 15.00 -23.92
CA PHE A 34 5.09 15.68 -22.86
C PHE A 34 5.74 17.02 -22.46
N ILE A 35 7.07 17.12 -22.51
CA ILE A 35 7.83 18.37 -22.29
C ILE A 35 7.60 19.37 -23.45
N ARG A 36 7.24 18.89 -24.64
CA ARG A 36 6.99 19.72 -25.83
C ARG A 36 5.57 20.27 -25.98
N GLY A 37 4.61 19.79 -25.22
CA GLY A 37 3.19 20.17 -25.29
C GLY A 37 2.90 21.58 -24.77
N GLY A 38 3.15 22.59 -25.57
CA GLY A 38 2.47 23.88 -25.55
C GLY A 38 3.08 25.00 -24.73
N GLN A 39 3.87 25.85 -25.38
CA GLN A 39 3.63 27.30 -25.36
C GLN A 39 4.55 28.02 -26.37
N GLY A 40 3.99 29.01 -27.04
CA GLY A 40 4.65 29.78 -28.07
C GLY A 40 5.90 30.52 -27.57
N ARG A 41 6.93 30.50 -28.37
CA ARG A 41 8.18 31.20 -28.20
C ARG A 41 7.98 32.70 -28.09
N GLN A 42 8.43 33.31 -27.01
CA GLN A 42 9.03 34.64 -27.05
C GLN A 42 10.55 34.47 -27.02
N GLN A 43 11.19 34.90 -28.08
CA GLN A 43 12.65 34.95 -28.22
C GLN A 43 13.22 36.06 -27.32
N SER A 44 14.05 35.70 -26.36
CA SER A 44 15.04 36.61 -25.81
C SER A 44 16.41 36.21 -26.36
N THR A 45 16.99 37.07 -27.18
CA THR A 45 18.35 36.96 -27.70
C THR A 45 19.35 37.23 -26.61
N GLN A 46 20.03 36.20 -26.08
CA GLN A 46 21.36 36.34 -25.49
C GLN A 46 22.35 35.59 -26.38
N VAL A 47 23.27 36.36 -26.94
CA VAL A 47 24.38 35.88 -27.75
C VAL A 47 25.40 35.19 -26.85
N SER A 48 25.45 33.86 -26.91
CA SER A 48 26.56 33.08 -26.35
C SER A 48 27.60 32.88 -27.46
N ALA A 49 28.88 33.02 -27.08
CA ALA A 49 30.03 32.90 -28.00
C ALA A 49 30.02 31.53 -28.72
N PRO A 50 30.48 31.47 -29.97
CA PRO A 50 30.47 30.26 -30.77
C PRO A 50 31.47 29.23 -30.21
N VAL A 51 30.94 28.06 -29.87
CA VAL A 51 31.75 26.86 -29.64
C VAL A 51 32.26 26.38 -31.01
N PRO A 52 33.54 25.98 -31.16
CA PRO A 52 34.06 25.53 -32.45
C PRO A 52 33.33 24.27 -32.90
N VAL A 53 32.62 24.38 -34.02
CA VAL A 53 31.93 23.28 -34.69
C VAL A 53 32.99 22.46 -35.41
N ASN A 54 33.27 21.25 -34.91
CA ASN A 54 33.99 20.27 -35.70
C ASN A 54 33.12 19.86 -36.93
N PRO A 55 33.71 19.62 -38.10
CA PRO A 55 32.99 19.35 -39.33
C PRO A 55 32.14 18.09 -39.16
N VAL A 56 30.88 18.18 -39.60
CA VAL A 56 29.95 17.06 -39.72
C VAL A 56 30.65 15.93 -40.48
N GLN A 57 30.88 14.81 -39.81
CA GLN A 57 31.25 13.57 -40.49
C GLN A 57 30.06 13.15 -41.33
N THR A 58 30.15 13.34 -42.63
CA THR A 58 29.27 12.74 -43.63
C THR A 58 29.34 11.23 -43.47
N LEU A 59 28.20 10.58 -43.24
CA LEU A 59 28.11 9.12 -43.24
C LEU A 59 28.73 8.59 -44.54
N ASP A 60 29.72 7.72 -44.40
CA ASP A 60 30.36 7.04 -45.52
C ASP A 60 29.29 6.16 -46.22
N PRO A 61 29.00 6.41 -47.51
CA PRO A 61 27.95 5.67 -48.23
C PRO A 61 28.24 4.17 -48.38
N ASP A 62 29.46 3.73 -48.12
CA ASP A 62 29.90 2.34 -48.27
C ASP A 62 29.86 1.53 -46.96
N GLN A 63 29.39 2.10 -45.84
CA GLN A 63 29.19 1.30 -44.62
C GLN A 63 27.94 0.43 -44.77
N PRO A 64 28.06 -0.89 -44.50
CA PRO A 64 26.89 -1.77 -44.52
C PRO A 64 25.82 -1.28 -43.50
N PRO A 65 24.53 -1.41 -43.81
CA PRO A 65 23.47 -0.95 -42.94
C PRO A 65 23.63 -1.59 -41.56
N ARG A 66 23.82 -0.76 -40.52
CA ARG A 66 23.97 -1.24 -39.13
C ARG A 66 22.74 -2.04 -38.75
N VAL A 67 22.92 -3.30 -38.41
CA VAL A 67 21.86 -4.18 -37.97
C VAL A 67 21.18 -3.54 -36.76
N LYS A 68 19.87 -3.33 -36.85
CA LYS A 68 19.06 -2.81 -35.73
C LYS A 68 19.11 -3.82 -34.57
N GLN A 69 20.02 -3.63 -33.66
CA GLN A 69 20.01 -4.42 -32.43
C GLN A 69 18.76 -4.11 -31.61
N PRO A 70 18.11 -5.11 -30.98
CA PRO A 70 17.01 -4.88 -30.07
C PRO A 70 17.40 -3.86 -28.99
N LEU A 71 16.44 -3.05 -28.55
CA LEU A 71 16.67 -2.15 -27.43
C LEU A 71 16.94 -2.99 -26.17
N PRO A 72 17.91 -2.61 -25.32
CA PRO A 72 18.08 -3.23 -24.02
C PRO A 72 16.79 -3.13 -23.21
N THR A 73 16.45 -4.14 -22.43
CA THR A 73 15.31 -4.10 -21.51
C THR A 73 15.78 -3.75 -20.10
N VAL A 74 15.01 -2.91 -19.42
CA VAL A 74 15.17 -2.67 -17.98
C VAL A 74 13.96 -3.27 -17.28
N ASP A 75 14.20 -4.32 -16.51
CA ASP A 75 13.14 -5.02 -15.80
C ASP A 75 12.62 -4.17 -14.64
N ALA A 76 11.30 -3.93 -14.63
CA ALA A 76 10.62 -3.36 -13.48
C ALA A 76 10.44 -4.42 -12.38
N PRO A 77 10.38 -4.02 -11.09
CA PRO A 77 10.00 -4.93 -10.01
C PRO A 77 8.67 -5.62 -10.29
N LYS A 78 8.52 -6.85 -9.80
CA LYS A 78 7.36 -7.71 -10.08
C LYS A 78 6.56 -7.96 -8.80
N TYR A 79 5.29 -8.30 -8.97
CA TYR A 79 4.49 -8.91 -7.92
C TYR A 79 4.79 -10.41 -7.88
N TYR A 80 4.83 -10.97 -6.67
CA TYR A 80 5.18 -12.37 -6.46
C TYR A 80 3.94 -13.19 -6.10
N THR A 81 3.98 -14.49 -6.36
CA THR A 81 3.05 -15.43 -5.72
C THR A 81 3.46 -15.56 -4.26
N TYR A 82 2.65 -15.00 -3.37
CA TYR A 82 2.96 -14.98 -1.94
C TYR A 82 3.01 -16.40 -1.37
N LYS A 83 4.07 -16.67 -0.62
CA LYS A 83 4.24 -17.90 0.14
C LYS A 83 4.29 -17.55 1.61
N ALA A 84 3.30 -18.07 2.36
CA ALA A 84 3.25 -17.92 3.81
C ALA A 84 4.48 -18.58 4.49
N ASP A 85 4.79 -18.14 5.70
CA ASP A 85 5.82 -18.76 6.51
C ASP A 85 5.45 -20.23 6.77
N GLN A 86 6.41 -21.13 6.58
CA GLN A 86 6.18 -22.57 6.76
C GLN A 86 5.98 -22.89 8.24
N MET A 87 5.01 -23.76 8.50
CA MET A 87 4.79 -24.33 9.81
C MET A 87 5.59 -25.62 9.96
N ARG A 88 6.10 -25.87 11.15
CA ARG A 88 6.73 -27.13 11.51
C ARG A 88 6.19 -27.65 12.84
N LEU A 89 6.36 -28.92 13.09
CA LEU A 89 6.03 -29.49 14.38
C LEU A 89 6.99 -28.93 15.45
N VAL A 90 6.42 -28.53 16.60
CA VAL A 90 7.20 -28.18 17.80
C VAL A 90 7.88 -29.45 18.32
N SER A 91 9.17 -29.39 18.61
CA SER A 91 9.92 -30.52 19.16
C SER A 91 9.66 -30.64 20.67
N THR A 92 8.93 -31.66 21.07
CA THR A 92 8.49 -31.88 22.47
C THR A 92 9.32 -32.90 23.22
N ALA A 93 10.29 -33.53 22.56
CA ALA A 93 11.08 -34.65 23.14
C ALA A 93 11.83 -34.29 24.44
N HIS A 94 12.18 -33.01 24.62
CA HIS A 94 12.91 -32.54 25.80
C HIS A 94 12.00 -31.96 26.90
N PHE A 95 10.68 -32.07 26.73
CA PHE A 95 9.72 -31.53 27.72
C PHE A 95 9.37 -32.52 28.82
N ALA A 96 9.66 -33.81 28.61
CA ALA A 96 9.48 -34.85 29.63
C ALA A 96 10.66 -34.85 30.62
N ASP A 97 10.37 -35.13 31.87
CA ASP A 97 11.41 -35.42 32.85
C ASP A 97 12.27 -36.59 32.36
N PRO A 98 13.58 -36.56 32.55
CA PRO A 98 14.40 -37.74 32.32
C PRO A 98 13.86 -38.85 33.20
N VAL A 99 13.42 -39.95 32.60
CA VAL A 99 13.04 -41.16 33.35
C VAL A 99 14.28 -41.58 34.13
N VAL A 100 14.26 -41.41 35.43
CA VAL A 100 15.29 -41.97 36.33
C VAL A 100 15.09 -43.49 36.36
N THR A 101 15.68 -44.14 35.38
CA THR A 101 15.82 -45.61 35.37
C THR A 101 16.95 -45.95 36.33
N GLY A 102 16.60 -46.21 37.60
CA GLY A 102 17.58 -46.69 38.53
C GLY A 102 17.34 -46.29 39.99
N ALA A 103 16.34 -46.85 40.60
CA ALA A 103 16.35 -47.12 42.02
C ALA A 103 15.49 -48.34 42.29
N VAL A 104 16.09 -49.40 42.72
CA VAL A 104 15.42 -50.54 43.33
C VAL A 104 14.81 -49.99 44.61
N ALA A 105 13.49 -49.96 44.67
CA ALA A 105 12.76 -49.48 45.80
C ALA A 105 12.77 -50.52 46.93
N ASP A 106 13.29 -50.17 48.05
CA ASP A 106 12.90 -50.79 49.30
C ASP A 106 11.52 -50.22 49.73
N ALA A 107 10.58 -51.11 49.87
CA ALA A 107 9.19 -50.79 50.10
C ALA A 107 8.92 -50.36 51.54
N SER A 108 8.56 -49.14 51.74
CA SER A 108 7.75 -48.71 52.93
C SER A 108 6.65 -47.76 52.39
N PRO A 109 5.39 -47.91 52.83
CA PRO A 109 4.33 -47.02 52.33
C PRO A 109 4.50 -45.64 52.95
N SER A 110 4.96 -44.71 52.15
CA SER A 110 4.98 -43.29 52.52
C SER A 110 3.65 -42.62 52.17
N PRO A 111 3.27 -41.55 52.90
CA PRO A 111 1.96 -40.92 52.79
C PRO A 111 1.77 -40.28 51.45
N VAL A 112 0.51 -40.21 51.04
CA VAL A 112 -0.01 -39.61 49.81
C VAL A 112 0.83 -38.39 49.40
N ALA A 113 1.61 -38.55 48.36
CA ALA A 113 2.32 -37.43 47.73
C ALA A 113 1.25 -36.44 47.23
N ILE A 114 1.26 -35.24 47.77
CA ILE A 114 0.51 -34.12 47.21
C ILE A 114 1.03 -33.95 45.79
N ASP A 115 0.19 -34.21 44.79
CA ASP A 115 0.50 -34.03 43.39
C ASP A 115 0.74 -32.53 43.13
N THR A 116 2.00 -32.13 43.03
CA THR A 116 2.41 -30.74 42.83
C THR A 116 2.30 -30.28 41.37
N GLY A 117 1.50 -30.95 40.53
CA GLY A 117 1.37 -30.65 39.09
C GLY A 117 2.55 -31.13 38.24
N ILE A 118 3.59 -31.69 38.85
CA ILE A 118 4.76 -32.24 38.14
C ILE A 118 4.36 -33.48 37.33
N SER A 119 3.38 -34.23 37.76
CA SER A 119 2.91 -35.42 37.07
C SER A 119 2.25 -35.13 35.70
N GLN A 120 1.62 -33.99 35.52
CA GLN A 120 0.96 -33.59 34.28
C GLN A 120 1.96 -33.19 33.21
N ARG A 121 3.05 -32.50 33.57
CA ARG A 121 4.04 -31.97 32.63
C ARG A 121 4.66 -33.04 31.73
N ARG A 122 4.78 -34.28 32.21
CA ARG A 122 5.28 -35.42 31.41
C ARG A 122 4.52 -35.62 30.08
N TYR A 123 3.25 -35.27 30.02
CA TYR A 123 2.42 -35.41 28.84
C TYR A 123 2.63 -34.29 27.81
N LEU A 124 3.42 -33.24 28.10
CA LEU A 124 3.87 -32.27 27.09
C LEU A 124 4.61 -32.93 25.94
N ALA A 125 5.33 -34.06 26.22
CA ALA A 125 6.03 -34.82 25.20
C ALA A 125 5.09 -35.46 24.17
N ASP A 126 3.83 -35.72 24.54
CA ASP A 126 2.82 -36.32 23.68
C ASP A 126 2.11 -35.30 22.78
N ALA A 127 2.20 -34.02 23.12
CA ALA A 127 1.50 -32.95 22.41
C ALA A 127 2.04 -32.76 20.98
N ARG A 128 1.14 -32.41 20.06
CA ARG A 128 1.46 -32.17 18.65
C ARG A 128 0.93 -30.81 18.24
N VAL A 129 1.81 -29.83 18.10
CA VAL A 129 1.48 -28.45 17.76
C VAL A 129 2.35 -27.99 16.59
N MET A 130 1.68 -27.45 15.58
CA MET A 130 2.36 -26.83 14.44
C MET A 130 2.56 -25.34 14.71
N ALA A 131 3.75 -24.83 14.43
CA ALA A 131 4.09 -23.41 14.59
C ALA A 131 5.12 -22.98 13.54
N THR A 132 5.20 -21.66 13.28
CA THR A 132 6.33 -21.13 12.49
C THR A 132 7.63 -21.37 13.24
N ASN A 133 8.74 -21.36 12.51
CA ASN A 133 10.04 -21.70 13.12
C ASN A 133 10.37 -20.85 14.36
N ASP A 134 10.07 -19.55 14.34
CA ASP A 134 10.37 -18.63 15.44
C ASP A 134 9.50 -18.94 16.67
N ILE A 135 8.21 -19.21 16.44
CA ILE A 135 7.26 -19.58 17.50
C ILE A 135 7.63 -20.94 18.09
N ALA A 136 7.94 -21.92 17.23
CA ALA A 136 8.33 -23.25 17.68
C ALA A 136 9.58 -23.19 18.57
N LYS A 137 10.61 -22.45 18.15
CA LYS A 137 11.82 -22.24 18.98
C LYS A 137 11.53 -21.60 20.33
N ALA A 138 10.62 -20.61 20.37
CA ALA A 138 10.25 -19.95 21.62
C ALA A 138 9.53 -20.90 22.58
N ILE A 139 8.62 -21.73 22.07
CA ILE A 139 7.93 -22.76 22.84
C ILE A 139 8.95 -23.82 23.34
N GLU A 140 9.80 -24.30 22.46
CA GLU A 140 10.85 -25.28 22.79
C GLU A 140 11.76 -24.76 23.91
N ALA A 141 12.22 -23.51 23.81
CA ALA A 141 13.07 -22.90 24.83
C ALA A 141 12.36 -22.72 26.20
N TYR A 142 11.07 -22.36 26.18
CA TYR A 142 10.33 -22.17 27.43
C TYR A 142 10.03 -23.49 28.15
N TYR A 143 9.48 -24.47 27.41
CA TYR A 143 9.00 -25.71 28.03
C TYR A 143 10.10 -26.75 28.25
N ALA A 144 11.27 -26.61 27.63
CA ALA A 144 12.46 -27.42 27.98
C ALA A 144 13.02 -27.09 29.38
N ASP A 145 12.77 -25.88 29.87
CA ASP A 145 13.14 -25.48 31.23
C ASP A 145 12.10 -25.99 32.24
N GLN A 146 12.43 -27.08 32.92
CA GLN A 146 11.55 -27.73 33.86
C GLN A 146 11.24 -26.87 35.12
N SER A 147 12.03 -25.84 35.38
CA SER A 147 11.76 -24.91 36.51
C SER A 147 10.63 -23.91 36.17
N LYS A 148 10.23 -23.79 34.91
CA LYS A 148 9.15 -22.90 34.49
C LYS A 148 7.79 -23.58 34.62
N PRO A 149 6.79 -22.92 35.25
CA PRO A 149 5.46 -23.50 35.42
C PRO A 149 4.70 -23.56 34.08
N LEU A 150 3.61 -24.33 34.06
CA LEU A 150 2.58 -24.22 33.04
C LEU A 150 1.96 -22.81 33.07
N LEU A 151 1.50 -22.32 31.94
CA LEU A 151 0.96 -20.95 31.79
C LEU A 151 -0.57 -20.91 31.85
N TRP A 152 -1.21 -21.95 31.30
CA TRP A 152 -2.63 -21.96 30.96
C TRP A 152 -3.40 -23.03 31.72
N VAL A 153 -2.71 -24.01 32.26
CA VAL A 153 -3.28 -25.12 33.01
C VAL A 153 -2.83 -25.03 34.45
N ALA A 154 -3.77 -25.17 35.40
CA ALA A 154 -3.54 -25.24 36.83
C ALA A 154 -4.53 -26.23 37.46
N ASP A 155 -4.11 -26.95 38.46
CA ASP A 155 -4.97 -27.87 39.23
C ASP A 155 -5.79 -28.83 38.38
N HIS A 156 -5.16 -29.42 37.34
CA HIS A 156 -5.78 -30.33 36.37
C HIS A 156 -6.96 -29.71 35.58
N ALA A 157 -6.99 -28.40 35.41
CA ALA A 157 -8.04 -27.67 34.70
C ALA A 157 -7.48 -26.49 33.88
N VAL A 158 -8.28 -26.01 32.92
CA VAL A 158 -8.00 -24.79 32.20
C VAL A 158 -8.16 -23.58 33.13
N SER A 159 -7.10 -22.79 33.29
CA SER A 159 -7.09 -21.65 34.20
C SER A 159 -7.96 -20.49 33.71
N ASP A 160 -8.40 -19.62 34.63
CA ASP A 160 -9.13 -18.40 34.25
C ASP A 160 -8.25 -17.45 33.42
N LYS A 161 -6.94 -17.46 33.62
CA LYS A 161 -5.96 -16.77 32.79
C LYS A 161 -6.00 -17.24 31.34
N ALA A 162 -6.12 -18.56 31.12
CA ALA A 162 -6.26 -19.13 29.79
C ALA A 162 -7.57 -18.70 29.11
N LYS A 163 -8.69 -18.74 29.82
CA LYS A 163 -10.00 -18.30 29.34
C LYS A 163 -9.97 -16.83 28.92
N ALA A 164 -9.36 -15.96 29.75
CA ALA A 164 -9.19 -14.55 29.44
C ALA A 164 -8.30 -14.31 28.21
N ALA A 165 -7.22 -15.07 28.06
CA ALA A 165 -6.37 -15.03 26.87
C ALA A 165 -7.13 -15.45 25.60
N MET A 166 -7.90 -16.54 25.67
CA MET A 166 -8.74 -16.99 24.55
C MET A 166 -9.79 -15.95 24.14
N ALA A 167 -10.42 -15.28 25.12
CA ALA A 167 -11.37 -14.20 24.84
C ALA A 167 -10.68 -13.03 24.08
N ALA A 168 -9.46 -12.66 24.47
CA ALA A 168 -8.67 -11.64 23.75
C ALA A 168 -8.30 -12.07 22.32
N LEU A 169 -7.97 -13.36 22.09
CA LEU A 169 -7.72 -13.90 20.76
C LEU A 169 -8.99 -13.94 19.91
N ALA A 170 -10.14 -14.25 20.49
CA ALA A 170 -11.42 -14.22 19.78
C ALA A 170 -11.81 -12.81 19.32
N ASP A 171 -11.35 -11.76 20.02
CA ASP A 171 -11.54 -10.35 19.62
C ASP A 171 -10.50 -9.85 18.61
N ALA A 172 -9.63 -10.71 18.09
CA ALA A 172 -8.61 -10.32 17.09
C ALA A 172 -9.19 -9.56 15.89
N GLY A 173 -10.45 -9.82 15.55
CA GLY A 173 -11.19 -9.09 14.54
C GLY A 173 -11.22 -7.59 14.77
N SER A 174 -11.36 -7.13 16.01
CA SER A 174 -11.43 -5.69 16.36
C SER A 174 -10.19 -4.90 15.93
N VAL A 175 -9.07 -5.58 15.76
CA VAL A 175 -7.78 -5.00 15.34
C VAL A 175 -7.39 -5.42 13.90
N GLY A 176 -8.37 -5.86 13.09
CA GLY A 176 -8.15 -6.20 11.68
C GLY A 176 -7.39 -7.51 11.44
N LEU A 177 -7.33 -8.39 12.45
CA LEU A 177 -6.79 -9.74 12.32
C LEU A 177 -7.94 -10.74 12.15
N ASP A 178 -7.65 -11.95 11.64
CA ASP A 178 -8.62 -13.01 11.47
C ASP A 178 -8.70 -13.87 12.74
N PRO A 179 -9.82 -13.87 13.51
CA PRO A 179 -9.93 -14.67 14.72
C PRO A 179 -9.72 -16.17 14.50
N ALA A 180 -10.04 -16.69 13.31
CA ALA A 180 -9.86 -18.09 12.98
C ALA A 180 -8.39 -18.54 13.03
N ASP A 181 -7.45 -17.64 12.74
CA ASP A 181 -6.01 -17.93 12.84
C ASP A 181 -5.57 -18.26 14.27
N TYR A 182 -6.27 -17.73 15.27
CA TYR A 182 -5.89 -17.80 16.70
C TYR A 182 -6.81 -18.69 17.51
N ALA A 183 -7.77 -19.35 16.89
CA ALA A 183 -8.69 -20.24 17.57
C ALA A 183 -7.96 -21.42 18.22
N VAL A 184 -8.36 -21.75 19.45
CA VAL A 184 -7.90 -22.91 20.20
C VAL A 184 -9.11 -23.66 20.74
N THR A 185 -9.14 -24.97 20.54
CA THR A 185 -10.20 -25.82 21.05
C THR A 185 -9.97 -26.11 22.53
N LEU A 186 -10.99 -25.89 23.35
CA LEU A 186 -10.96 -26.33 24.75
C LEU A 186 -10.96 -27.86 24.81
N PRO A 187 -10.32 -28.47 25.80
CA PRO A 187 -10.51 -29.88 26.12
C PRO A 187 -12.02 -30.17 26.29
N SER A 188 -12.50 -31.30 25.77
CA SER A 188 -13.92 -31.62 25.84
C SER A 188 -14.37 -31.88 27.30
N ALA A 189 -15.64 -31.54 27.59
CA ALA A 189 -16.23 -31.84 28.92
C ALA A 189 -16.23 -33.36 29.22
N ASP A 190 -16.27 -34.21 28.19
CA ASP A 190 -16.12 -35.65 28.36
C ASP A 190 -14.72 -36.05 28.82
N ALA A 191 -13.70 -35.23 28.48
CA ALA A 191 -12.34 -35.44 28.98
C ALA A 191 -12.21 -35.10 30.49
N GLU A 192 -13.10 -34.26 31.04
CA GLU A 192 -13.13 -34.01 32.50
C GLU A 192 -13.62 -35.24 33.28
N ASN A 193 -14.47 -36.07 32.65
CA ASN A 193 -14.98 -37.32 33.24
C ASN A 193 -14.21 -38.57 32.74
N ALA A 194 -13.20 -38.39 31.90
CA ALA A 194 -12.37 -39.46 31.35
C ALA A 194 -11.29 -39.93 32.34
N ASP A 195 -10.59 -40.98 31.96
CA ASP A 195 -9.36 -41.39 32.61
C ASP A 195 -8.44 -40.19 32.85
N PRO A 196 -7.94 -39.99 34.08
CA PRO A 196 -7.02 -38.91 34.43
C PRO A 196 -5.85 -38.70 33.46
N VAL A 197 -5.32 -39.79 32.91
CA VAL A 197 -4.24 -39.75 31.90
C VAL A 197 -4.70 -39.08 30.60
N MET A 198 -5.90 -39.41 30.10
CA MET A 198 -6.46 -38.82 28.88
C MET A 198 -6.77 -37.34 29.08
N ARG A 199 -7.29 -36.97 30.24
CA ARG A 199 -7.53 -35.58 30.61
C ARG A 199 -6.23 -34.77 30.62
N ASP A 200 -5.18 -35.26 31.28
CA ASP A 200 -3.90 -34.56 31.39
C ASP A 200 -3.22 -34.41 30.02
N ARG A 201 -3.31 -35.41 29.15
CA ARG A 201 -2.85 -35.30 27.75
C ARG A 201 -3.58 -34.21 26.98
N ALA A 202 -4.91 -34.13 27.12
CA ALA A 202 -5.71 -33.09 26.47
C ALA A 202 -5.35 -31.68 26.99
N LEU A 203 -5.11 -31.55 28.29
CA LEU A 203 -4.66 -30.31 28.93
C LEU A 203 -3.27 -29.88 28.43
N MET A 204 -2.32 -30.81 28.28
CA MET A 204 -0.97 -30.49 27.79
C MET A 204 -0.98 -30.16 26.30
N GLN A 205 -1.84 -30.78 25.50
CA GLN A 205 -2.08 -30.39 24.10
C GLN A 205 -2.62 -28.95 24.03
N PHE A 206 -3.59 -28.60 24.90
CA PHE A 206 -4.16 -27.26 25.02
C PHE A 206 -3.12 -26.22 25.45
N GLU A 207 -2.29 -26.54 26.46
CA GLU A 207 -1.21 -25.68 26.96
C GLU A 207 -0.29 -25.20 25.84
N LEU A 208 0.21 -26.13 25.01
CA LEU A 208 1.09 -25.80 23.89
C LEU A 208 0.35 -25.11 22.73
N ALA A 209 -0.89 -25.54 22.45
CA ALA A 209 -1.70 -24.93 21.41
C ALA A 209 -1.98 -23.46 21.72
N LEU A 210 -2.41 -23.14 22.94
CA LEU A 210 -2.69 -21.76 23.36
C LEU A 210 -1.41 -20.92 23.36
N SER A 211 -0.28 -21.44 23.84
CA SER A 211 1.01 -20.77 23.75
C SER A 211 1.38 -20.44 22.32
N SER A 212 1.20 -21.37 21.38
CA SER A 212 1.48 -21.15 19.96
C SER A 212 0.62 -20.03 19.38
N LYS A 213 -0.69 -20.05 19.65
CA LYS A 213 -1.64 -19.05 19.12
C LYS A 213 -1.41 -17.65 19.71
N ILE A 214 -1.08 -17.56 20.99
CA ILE A 214 -0.74 -16.29 21.64
C ILE A 214 0.55 -15.69 21.06
N LEU A 215 1.61 -16.50 20.89
CA LEU A 215 2.85 -16.02 20.29
C LEU A 215 2.62 -15.59 18.84
N MET A 216 1.78 -16.28 18.08
CA MET A 216 1.38 -15.90 16.74
C MET A 216 0.65 -14.54 16.74
N PHE A 217 -0.31 -14.34 17.64
CA PHE A 217 -1.02 -13.08 17.81
C PHE A 217 -0.08 -11.93 18.15
N VAL A 218 0.83 -12.11 19.10
CA VAL A 218 1.83 -11.10 19.46
C VAL A 218 2.74 -10.77 18.28
N GLN A 219 3.18 -11.77 17.54
CA GLN A 219 4.01 -11.56 16.36
C GLN A 219 3.27 -10.75 15.29
N ASP A 220 2.02 -11.10 15.01
CA ASP A 220 1.19 -10.46 13.99
C ASP A 220 0.81 -9.02 14.37
N THR A 221 0.54 -8.75 15.64
CA THR A 221 0.22 -7.39 16.12
C THR A 221 1.42 -6.45 16.07
N VAL A 222 2.64 -6.96 16.27
CA VAL A 222 3.87 -6.15 16.31
C VAL A 222 4.43 -5.89 14.90
N ARG A 223 4.46 -6.92 14.03
CA ARG A 223 5.15 -6.83 12.73
C ARG A 223 4.26 -7.05 11.50
N GLY A 224 2.96 -7.31 11.71
CA GLY A 224 2.04 -7.73 10.66
C GLY A 224 2.10 -9.23 10.37
N ARG A 225 1.01 -9.74 9.78
CA ARG A 225 0.87 -11.16 9.36
C ARG A 225 1.76 -11.49 8.17
N LEU A 226 2.02 -10.49 7.33
CA LEU A 226 2.71 -10.63 6.05
C LEU A 226 4.15 -10.14 6.12
N ASP A 227 4.98 -10.70 5.26
CA ASP A 227 6.25 -10.08 4.88
C ASP A 227 6.03 -9.27 3.61
N PRO A 228 6.01 -7.92 3.69
CA PRO A 228 5.72 -7.07 2.53
C PRO A 228 6.69 -7.31 1.37
N ASN A 229 7.95 -7.62 1.66
CA ASN A 229 8.98 -7.87 0.63
C ASN A 229 8.73 -9.16 -0.16
N LYS A 230 7.88 -10.07 0.35
CA LYS A 230 7.42 -11.28 -0.35
C LYS A 230 6.16 -11.05 -1.18
N ILE A 231 5.50 -9.88 -1.08
CA ILE A 231 4.33 -9.52 -1.90
C ILE A 231 4.80 -9.00 -3.25
N SER A 232 5.76 -8.09 -3.26
CA SER A 232 6.32 -7.51 -4.49
C SER A 232 7.68 -6.88 -4.27
N GLY A 233 8.44 -6.71 -5.35
CA GLY A 233 9.70 -5.97 -5.34
C GLY A 233 9.52 -4.45 -5.17
N TYR A 234 8.29 -3.95 -5.05
CA TYR A 234 8.00 -2.54 -4.76
C TYR A 234 7.89 -2.22 -3.27
N HIS A 235 8.04 -3.21 -2.40
CA HIS A 235 8.14 -3.05 -0.95
C HIS A 235 9.60 -3.18 -0.52
N ASP A 236 10.03 -2.32 0.39
CA ASP A 236 11.37 -2.36 0.96
C ASP A 236 11.30 -1.99 2.45
N PHE A 237 11.09 -3.01 3.28
CA PHE A 237 10.98 -2.88 4.72
C PHE A 237 11.95 -3.80 5.43
N LYS A 238 12.61 -3.28 6.44
CA LYS A 238 13.27 -4.14 7.42
C LYS A 238 12.20 -4.80 8.28
N ARG A 239 12.05 -6.13 8.16
CA ARG A 239 11.08 -6.85 9.00
C ARG A 239 11.45 -6.71 10.47
N LYS A 240 10.47 -6.36 11.31
CA LYS A 240 10.68 -6.17 12.74
C LYS A 240 10.99 -7.50 13.42
N ASP A 241 12.00 -7.49 14.30
CA ASP A 241 12.30 -8.61 15.17
C ASP A 241 11.37 -8.59 16.39
N VAL A 242 10.83 -9.75 16.75
CA VAL A 242 9.98 -9.96 17.92
C VAL A 242 10.65 -11.01 18.81
N ASN A 243 11.03 -10.63 20.00
CA ASN A 243 11.63 -11.56 20.96
C ASN A 243 10.55 -12.46 21.60
N LEU A 244 10.15 -13.50 20.88
CA LEU A 244 9.09 -14.41 21.30
C LEU A 244 9.46 -15.27 22.51
N THR A 245 10.74 -15.58 22.70
CA THR A 245 11.20 -16.36 23.86
C THR A 245 10.92 -15.64 25.18
N ALA A 246 11.17 -14.33 25.24
CA ALA A 246 10.86 -13.54 26.42
C ALA A 246 9.35 -13.33 26.64
N MET A 247 8.53 -13.48 25.58
CA MET A 247 7.09 -13.22 25.69
C MET A 247 6.37 -14.18 26.63
N LEU A 248 6.71 -15.46 26.64
CA LEU A 248 6.09 -16.42 27.55
C LEU A 248 6.42 -16.11 29.00
N ASP A 249 7.64 -15.64 29.31
CA ASP A 249 8.00 -15.19 30.65
C ASP A 249 7.25 -13.92 31.05
N VAL A 250 7.08 -12.97 30.14
CA VAL A 250 6.28 -11.76 30.37
C VAL A 250 4.81 -12.13 30.62
N LEU A 251 4.24 -13.00 29.79
CA LEU A 251 2.88 -13.49 29.97
C LEU A 251 2.68 -14.22 31.27
N ARG A 252 3.67 -15.02 31.69
CA ARG A 252 3.66 -15.67 33.00
C ARG A 252 3.50 -14.68 34.14
N ALA A 253 4.26 -13.59 34.09
CA ALA A 253 4.27 -12.56 35.13
C ALA A 253 3.10 -11.55 35.00
N SER A 254 2.42 -11.50 33.86
CA SER A 254 1.34 -10.55 33.61
C SER A 254 0.11 -10.85 34.45
N PRO A 255 -0.40 -9.87 35.23
CA PRO A 255 -1.65 -10.02 35.96
C PRO A 255 -2.88 -9.89 35.04
N ASP A 256 -2.76 -9.20 33.92
CA ASP A 256 -3.81 -8.96 32.94
C ASP A 256 -3.29 -9.28 31.52
N VAL A 257 -3.53 -10.51 31.07
CA VAL A 257 -3.12 -10.99 29.74
C VAL A 257 -3.86 -10.27 28.61
N PRO A 258 -5.18 -10.05 28.66
CA PRO A 258 -5.89 -9.26 27.67
C PRO A 258 -5.32 -7.86 27.46
N ALA A 259 -5.08 -7.11 28.54
CA ALA A 259 -4.48 -5.77 28.45
C ALA A 259 -3.08 -5.83 27.84
N TYR A 260 -2.27 -6.80 28.23
CA TYR A 260 -0.96 -7.00 27.62
C TYR A 260 -1.04 -7.30 26.13
N LEU A 261 -1.89 -8.22 25.68
CA LEU A 261 -2.05 -8.56 24.27
C LEU A 261 -2.53 -7.35 23.45
N ASN A 262 -3.50 -6.60 23.97
CA ASN A 262 -3.99 -5.39 23.34
C ASN A 262 -2.90 -4.32 23.18
N SER A 263 -2.00 -4.19 24.15
CA SER A 263 -0.90 -3.23 24.13
C SER A 263 0.18 -3.53 23.06
N ARG A 264 0.11 -4.68 22.40
CA ARG A 264 1.06 -5.04 21.33
C ARG A 264 0.69 -4.41 19.97
N ASN A 265 -0.55 -3.96 19.80
CA ASN A 265 -0.97 -3.25 18.61
C ASN A 265 -0.33 -1.84 18.54
N PRO A 266 -0.22 -1.23 17.35
CA PRO A 266 0.17 0.16 17.24
C PRO A 266 -0.77 1.06 18.06
N SER A 267 -0.20 2.06 18.75
CA SER A 267 -0.93 3.00 19.62
C SER A 267 -1.11 4.38 18.98
N ASN A 268 -0.59 4.59 17.77
CA ASN A 268 -0.71 5.86 17.09
C ASN A 268 -2.17 6.19 16.72
N GLN A 269 -2.45 7.48 16.60
CA GLN A 269 -3.82 7.98 16.33
C GLN A 269 -4.41 7.43 15.04
N GLN A 270 -3.58 7.18 14.02
CA GLN A 270 -4.01 6.64 12.74
C GLN A 270 -4.58 5.22 12.90
N PHE A 271 -3.88 4.36 13.66
CA PHE A 271 -4.36 3.00 13.93
C PHE A 271 -5.66 3.01 14.75
N LEU A 272 -5.76 3.88 15.74
CA LEU A 272 -6.96 4.00 16.56
C LEU A 272 -8.17 4.50 15.75
N ALA A 273 -7.96 5.44 14.83
CA ALA A 273 -9.00 5.91 13.91
C ALA A 273 -9.47 4.78 12.96
N LEU A 274 -8.55 4.01 12.37
CA LEU A 274 -8.89 2.85 11.53
C LEU A 274 -9.68 1.80 12.32
N LYS A 275 -9.27 1.51 13.58
CA LYS A 275 -9.97 0.57 14.47
C LYS A 275 -11.39 1.04 14.77
N ALA A 276 -11.59 2.31 15.08
CA ALA A 276 -12.90 2.88 15.38
C ALA A 276 -13.85 2.80 14.17
N GLU A 277 -13.36 3.15 12.98
CA GLU A 277 -14.15 3.05 11.74
C GLU A 277 -14.48 1.59 11.40
N LEU A 278 -13.53 0.66 11.60
CA LEU A 278 -13.76 -0.77 11.40
C LEU A 278 -14.89 -1.29 12.29
N ALA A 279 -14.89 -0.93 13.57
CA ALA A 279 -15.93 -1.30 14.51
C ALA A 279 -17.29 -0.75 14.11
N LYS A 280 -17.34 0.53 13.69
CA LYS A 280 -18.55 1.19 13.21
C LYS A 280 -19.13 0.49 11.98
N LEU A 281 -18.33 0.26 10.93
CA LEU A 281 -18.81 -0.38 9.70
C LEU A 281 -19.27 -1.82 9.92
N ARG A 282 -18.63 -2.56 10.81
CA ARG A 282 -19.07 -3.92 11.17
C ARG A 282 -20.40 -3.91 11.92
N ALA A 283 -20.61 -2.96 12.82
CA ALA A 283 -21.89 -2.81 13.52
C ALA A 283 -23.00 -2.44 12.55
N GLU A 284 -22.75 -1.54 11.60
CA GLU A 284 -23.69 -1.18 10.54
C GLU A 284 -24.02 -2.36 9.63
N SER A 285 -23.01 -3.14 9.22
CA SER A 285 -23.22 -4.33 8.36
C SER A 285 -23.99 -5.45 9.07
N GLY A 286 -23.89 -5.56 10.38
CA GLY A 286 -24.63 -6.55 11.19
C GLY A 286 -26.10 -6.18 11.42
N SER A 287 -26.45 -4.89 11.29
CA SER A 287 -27.81 -4.38 11.52
C SER A 287 -28.67 -4.31 10.24
N ASP A 288 -28.03 -4.31 9.06
CA ASP A 288 -28.72 -4.09 7.78
C ASP A 288 -28.78 -5.40 6.98
N GLY A 289 -29.90 -6.13 7.11
CA GLY A 289 -30.18 -7.38 6.37
C GLY A 289 -30.36 -7.21 4.86
N SER A 290 -30.10 -6.01 4.30
CA SER A 290 -30.27 -5.67 2.88
C SER A 290 -28.95 -5.46 2.16
N HIS A 291 -28.07 -6.47 2.15
CA HIS A 291 -26.83 -6.40 1.37
C HIS A 291 -27.15 -6.58 -0.12
N ILE A 292 -27.31 -5.46 -0.86
CA ILE A 292 -27.51 -5.49 -2.30
C ILE A 292 -26.14 -5.49 -2.98
N SER A 293 -25.79 -6.61 -3.63
CA SER A 293 -24.61 -6.74 -4.48
C SER A 293 -25.04 -6.73 -5.94
N ILE A 294 -24.30 -6.00 -6.79
CA ILE A 294 -24.52 -5.96 -8.24
C ILE A 294 -23.22 -6.36 -8.93
N SER A 295 -23.22 -7.51 -9.62
CA SER A 295 -22.07 -8.06 -10.32
C SER A 295 -22.31 -8.07 -11.83
N LEU A 296 -21.95 -7.00 -12.52
CA LEU A 296 -22.03 -6.91 -13.97
C LEU A 296 -20.75 -7.44 -14.62
N SER A 297 -20.85 -8.32 -15.60
CA SER A 297 -19.71 -8.81 -16.41
C SER A 297 -19.16 -7.76 -17.40
N GLY A 298 -19.72 -6.55 -17.41
CA GLY A 298 -19.36 -5.44 -18.29
C GLY A 298 -20.27 -4.24 -18.09
N ILE A 299 -20.51 -3.49 -19.16
CA ILE A 299 -21.40 -2.33 -19.18
C ILE A 299 -22.77 -2.77 -19.68
N LEU A 300 -23.84 -2.47 -18.92
CA LEU A 300 -25.22 -2.69 -19.36
C LEU A 300 -25.76 -1.42 -20.03
N LYS A 301 -26.14 -1.53 -21.29
CA LYS A 301 -26.70 -0.42 -22.10
C LYS A 301 -28.21 -0.49 -22.19
N PRO A 302 -28.90 0.64 -22.43
CA PRO A 302 -30.33 0.65 -22.75
C PRO A 302 -30.73 -0.41 -23.77
N GLY A 303 -31.84 -1.12 -23.50
CA GLY A 303 -32.32 -2.24 -24.34
C GLY A 303 -31.57 -3.57 -24.15
N GLY A 304 -30.57 -3.61 -23.26
CA GLY A 304 -29.88 -4.84 -22.88
C GLY A 304 -30.68 -5.69 -21.88
N SER A 305 -30.08 -6.79 -21.40
CA SER A 305 -30.66 -7.65 -20.38
C SER A 305 -29.59 -8.09 -19.40
N SER A 306 -29.94 -8.19 -18.12
CA SER A 306 -29.04 -8.65 -17.06
C SER A 306 -29.80 -9.34 -15.94
N PRO A 307 -29.32 -10.48 -15.42
CA PRO A 307 -29.91 -11.10 -14.23
C PRO A 307 -29.80 -10.22 -12.97
N GLU A 308 -28.90 -9.20 -13.00
CA GLU A 308 -28.71 -8.24 -11.90
C GLU A 308 -29.78 -7.12 -11.89
N MET A 309 -30.70 -7.05 -12.85
CA MET A 309 -31.67 -5.96 -12.97
C MET A 309 -32.51 -5.80 -11.69
N ALA A 310 -32.92 -6.90 -11.07
CA ALA A 310 -33.66 -6.87 -9.81
C ALA A 310 -32.83 -6.23 -8.67
N ASN A 311 -31.54 -6.51 -8.60
CA ASN A 311 -30.63 -5.90 -7.64
C ASN A 311 -30.39 -4.42 -7.94
N ILE A 312 -30.32 -4.05 -9.22
CA ILE A 312 -30.19 -2.65 -9.68
C ILE A 312 -31.40 -1.83 -9.23
N VAL A 313 -32.62 -2.30 -9.52
CA VAL A 313 -33.86 -1.61 -9.13
C VAL A 313 -33.95 -1.48 -7.62
N LYS A 314 -33.68 -2.55 -6.88
CA LYS A 314 -33.64 -2.56 -5.42
C LYS A 314 -32.63 -1.56 -4.85
N ALA A 315 -31.45 -1.48 -5.44
CA ALA A 315 -30.40 -0.56 -5.01
C ALA A 315 -30.81 0.91 -5.23
N ILE A 316 -31.43 1.22 -6.37
CA ILE A 316 -31.96 2.56 -6.65
C ILE A 316 -33.09 2.89 -5.68
N GLN A 317 -34.02 1.96 -5.43
CA GLN A 317 -35.10 2.13 -4.47
C GLN A 317 -34.57 2.41 -3.04
N HIS A 318 -33.48 1.74 -2.66
CA HIS A 318 -32.87 1.94 -1.34
C HIS A 318 -32.15 3.30 -1.23
N ARG A 319 -31.44 3.73 -2.29
CA ARG A 319 -30.50 4.88 -2.26
C ARG A 319 -31.00 6.13 -2.97
N GLY A 320 -32.04 6.04 -3.73
CA GLY A 320 -32.68 7.20 -4.34
C GLY A 320 -33.32 8.11 -3.28
N SER A 321 -33.37 9.40 -3.56
CA SER A 321 -34.09 10.36 -2.73
C SER A 321 -35.58 10.03 -2.68
N ASP A 322 -36.28 10.57 -1.70
CA ASP A 322 -37.74 10.42 -1.61
C ASP A 322 -38.44 11.03 -2.84
N ALA A 323 -37.87 12.08 -3.43
CA ALA A 323 -38.37 12.67 -4.67
C ALA A 323 -38.25 11.71 -5.87
N LEU A 324 -37.11 11.02 -6.02
CA LEU A 324 -36.92 10.00 -7.07
C LEU A 324 -37.87 8.82 -6.86
N LYS A 325 -37.99 8.34 -5.63
CA LYS A 325 -38.91 7.23 -5.29
C LYS A 325 -40.36 7.59 -5.62
N ALA A 326 -40.80 8.79 -5.29
CA ALA A 326 -42.14 9.27 -5.60
C ALA A 326 -42.37 9.42 -7.12
N ALA A 327 -41.36 9.90 -7.87
CA ALA A 327 -41.44 10.05 -9.32
C ALA A 327 -41.56 8.72 -10.07
N HIS A 328 -41.07 7.63 -9.49
CA HIS A 328 -41.07 6.28 -10.09
C HIS A 328 -41.87 5.26 -9.27
N ALA A 329 -42.82 5.69 -8.41
CA ALA A 329 -43.57 4.83 -7.51
C ALA A 329 -44.29 3.69 -8.26
N ASP A 330 -45.00 4.03 -9.34
CA ASP A 330 -45.74 3.06 -10.15
C ASP A 330 -44.82 2.01 -10.77
N LEU A 331 -43.58 2.41 -11.15
CA LEU A 331 -42.57 1.49 -11.68
C LEU A 331 -42.07 0.52 -10.61
N PHE A 332 -41.80 1.01 -9.40
CA PHE A 332 -41.35 0.15 -8.30
C PHE A 332 -42.41 -0.85 -7.89
N ASP A 333 -43.68 -0.43 -7.90
CA ASP A 333 -44.82 -1.31 -7.55
C ASP A 333 -45.12 -2.34 -8.66
N ALA A 334 -44.92 -2.00 -9.93
CA ALA A 334 -45.17 -2.86 -11.07
C ALA A 334 -44.00 -3.78 -11.43
N TYR A 335 -42.82 -3.55 -10.89
CA TYR A 335 -41.60 -4.30 -11.27
C TYR A 335 -41.61 -5.72 -10.69
N LEU A 336 -41.70 -6.73 -11.57
CA LEU A 336 -41.76 -8.15 -11.20
C LEU A 336 -40.43 -8.90 -11.33
N GLY A 337 -39.32 -8.20 -11.48
CA GLY A 337 -38.01 -8.82 -11.55
C GLY A 337 -37.54 -9.22 -12.95
N THR A 338 -38.09 -8.59 -14.02
CA THR A 338 -37.61 -8.82 -15.39
C THR A 338 -36.11 -8.53 -15.53
N PRO A 339 -35.34 -9.38 -16.24
CA PRO A 339 -33.97 -9.10 -16.54
C PRO A 339 -33.77 -8.04 -17.65
N ASP A 340 -34.85 -7.71 -18.37
CA ASP A 340 -34.79 -6.78 -19.52
C ASP A 340 -34.69 -5.34 -19.03
N TYR A 341 -33.77 -4.58 -19.63
CA TYR A 341 -33.54 -3.18 -19.34
C TYR A 341 -34.48 -2.31 -20.20
N THR A 342 -35.77 -2.22 -19.75
CA THR A 342 -36.83 -1.52 -20.47
C THR A 342 -36.67 -0.01 -20.48
N PRO A 343 -37.37 0.73 -21.38
CA PRO A 343 -37.29 2.21 -21.41
C PRO A 343 -37.64 2.88 -20.08
N GLU A 344 -38.59 2.31 -19.32
CA GLU A 344 -38.99 2.82 -18.00
C GLU A 344 -37.85 2.67 -16.99
N LEU A 345 -37.14 1.55 -17.01
CA LEU A 345 -35.97 1.30 -16.17
C LEU A 345 -34.78 2.18 -16.62
N VAL A 346 -34.66 2.50 -17.90
CA VAL A 346 -33.65 3.46 -18.39
C VAL A 346 -33.92 4.84 -17.80
N SER A 347 -35.17 5.31 -17.83
CA SER A 347 -35.55 6.60 -17.23
C SER A 347 -35.24 6.66 -15.73
N LEU A 348 -35.56 5.58 -15.00
CA LEU A 348 -35.21 5.47 -13.56
C LEU A 348 -33.70 5.59 -13.34
N VAL A 349 -32.89 4.92 -14.13
CA VAL A 349 -31.43 4.96 -14.01
C VAL A 349 -30.87 6.33 -14.38
N GLU A 350 -31.38 6.99 -15.43
CA GLU A 350 -30.96 8.34 -15.83
C GLU A 350 -31.26 9.36 -14.73
N ASP A 351 -32.45 9.27 -14.13
CA ASP A 351 -32.82 10.18 -13.02
C ASP A 351 -31.95 9.93 -11.78
N PHE A 352 -31.66 8.67 -11.46
CA PHE A 352 -30.73 8.32 -10.40
C PHE A 352 -29.30 8.81 -10.69
N GLN A 353 -28.82 8.64 -11.92
CA GLN A 353 -27.51 9.14 -12.34
C GLN A 353 -27.45 10.68 -12.19
N ARG A 354 -28.49 11.38 -12.60
CA ARG A 354 -28.60 12.84 -12.46
C ARG A 354 -28.57 13.28 -10.99
N GLU A 355 -29.32 12.58 -10.14
CA GLU A 355 -29.32 12.80 -8.69
C GLU A 355 -27.93 12.62 -8.07
N LYS A 356 -27.19 11.62 -8.52
CA LYS A 356 -25.84 11.30 -8.02
C LYS A 356 -24.72 12.08 -8.72
N GLY A 357 -25.04 13.06 -9.58
CA GLY A 357 -24.06 13.90 -10.28
C GLY A 357 -23.25 13.14 -11.35
N LEU A 358 -23.79 12.03 -11.85
CA LEU A 358 -23.23 11.27 -12.95
C LEU A 358 -23.79 11.75 -14.29
N THR A 359 -23.16 11.33 -15.39
CA THR A 359 -23.74 11.50 -16.72
C THR A 359 -25.00 10.68 -16.83
N ALA A 360 -26.15 11.33 -17.06
CA ALA A 360 -27.45 10.70 -17.17
C ALA A 360 -27.63 10.17 -18.61
N ASP A 361 -27.02 9.05 -18.93
CA ASP A 361 -27.04 8.39 -20.24
C ASP A 361 -27.71 7.00 -20.23
N GLY A 362 -28.25 6.59 -19.09
CA GLY A 362 -28.84 5.29 -18.88
C GLY A 362 -27.85 4.11 -18.97
N VAL A 363 -26.56 4.37 -19.13
CA VAL A 363 -25.56 3.30 -19.22
C VAL A 363 -25.10 2.91 -17.81
N ILE A 364 -25.33 1.65 -17.44
CA ILE A 364 -24.92 1.14 -16.13
C ILE A 364 -23.51 0.57 -16.23
N GLY A 365 -22.54 1.41 -15.92
CA GLY A 365 -21.13 1.06 -15.78
C GLY A 365 -20.69 1.03 -14.32
N SER A 366 -19.40 0.87 -14.08
CA SER A 366 -18.81 0.80 -12.72
C SER A 366 -19.14 2.02 -11.83
N SER A 367 -19.27 3.21 -12.42
CA SER A 367 -19.64 4.43 -11.69
C SER A 367 -21.09 4.41 -11.24
N SER A 368 -22.01 3.97 -12.12
CA SER A 368 -23.44 3.83 -11.79
C SER A 368 -23.67 2.74 -10.75
N VAL A 369 -23.04 1.57 -10.91
CA VAL A 369 -23.09 0.49 -9.91
C VAL A 369 -22.58 0.98 -8.55
N ARG A 370 -21.45 1.69 -8.52
CA ARG A 370 -20.91 2.24 -7.26
C ARG A 370 -21.87 3.23 -6.60
N ALA A 371 -22.56 4.06 -7.37
CA ALA A 371 -23.57 4.97 -6.83
C ALA A 371 -24.81 4.20 -6.29
N MET A 372 -25.23 3.13 -6.96
CA MET A 372 -26.37 2.28 -6.60
C MET A 372 -26.13 1.47 -5.32
N VAL A 373 -25.01 0.76 -5.24
CA VAL A 373 -24.70 -0.07 -4.05
C VAL A 373 -24.01 0.72 -2.96
N GLY A 374 -23.55 1.93 -3.26
CA GLY A 374 -22.65 2.71 -2.44
C GLY A 374 -21.23 2.15 -2.48
N GLU A 375 -20.32 2.76 -1.75
CA GLU A 375 -19.11 2.05 -1.39
C GLU A 375 -19.52 0.95 -0.42
N ASN A 376 -19.52 -0.29 -0.90
CA ASN A 376 -19.86 -1.45 -0.11
C ASN A 376 -19.04 -1.44 1.18
N ASN A 377 -19.71 -1.54 2.34
CA ASN A 377 -19.03 -1.60 3.63
C ASN A 377 -17.98 -2.71 3.65
N ASP A 378 -18.18 -3.83 2.92
CA ASP A 378 -17.18 -4.89 2.82
C ASP A 378 -15.89 -4.41 2.14
N VAL A 379 -16.00 -3.61 1.07
CA VAL A 379 -14.82 -3.02 0.40
C VAL A 379 -14.11 -2.04 1.33
N LYS A 380 -14.86 -1.24 2.09
CA LYS A 380 -14.29 -0.33 3.09
C LYS A 380 -13.62 -1.11 4.22
N ILE A 381 -14.30 -2.13 4.75
CA ILE A 381 -13.77 -3.03 5.78
C ILE A 381 -12.47 -3.69 5.28
N GLN A 382 -12.45 -4.20 4.05
CA GLN A 382 -11.27 -4.79 3.45
C GLN A 382 -10.11 -3.78 3.38
N LYS A 383 -10.36 -2.55 2.91
CA LYS A 383 -9.35 -1.47 2.88
C LYS A 383 -8.84 -1.11 4.28
N LEU A 384 -9.73 -1.08 5.29
CA LEU A 384 -9.32 -0.85 6.68
C LEU A 384 -8.43 -1.97 7.21
N VAL A 385 -8.80 -3.24 6.99
CA VAL A 385 -8.01 -4.40 7.39
C VAL A 385 -6.62 -4.38 6.74
N ILE A 386 -6.55 -4.08 5.44
CA ILE A 386 -5.28 -3.93 4.71
C ILE A 386 -4.47 -2.76 5.26
N ALA A 387 -5.09 -1.61 5.49
CA ALA A 387 -4.40 -0.45 6.05
C ALA A 387 -3.84 -0.72 7.46
N MET A 388 -4.60 -1.43 8.32
CA MET A 388 -4.13 -1.85 9.64
C MET A 388 -2.97 -2.84 9.56
N GLU A 389 -2.98 -3.77 8.59
CA GLU A 389 -1.85 -4.66 8.31
C GLU A 389 -0.62 -3.87 7.86
N GLN A 390 -0.77 -2.97 6.89
CA GLN A 390 0.32 -2.14 6.35
C GLN A 390 0.90 -1.19 7.40
N LEU A 391 0.07 -0.67 8.31
CA LEU A 391 0.53 0.21 9.38
C LEU A 391 1.43 -0.54 10.39
N ARG A 392 1.24 -1.85 10.56
CA ARG A 392 2.14 -2.69 11.36
C ARG A 392 3.53 -2.88 10.72
N TRP A 393 3.69 -2.64 9.42
CA TRP A 393 5.00 -2.66 8.76
C TRP A 393 5.83 -1.43 9.11
N LEU A 394 5.18 -0.28 9.38
CA LEU A 394 5.82 0.96 9.82
C LEU A 394 6.16 0.91 11.33
N PRO A 395 7.04 1.80 11.83
CA PRO A 395 7.25 1.95 13.26
C PRO A 395 5.93 2.16 14.02
N PRO A 396 5.80 1.68 15.26
CA PRO A 396 4.57 1.83 16.05
C PRO A 396 4.21 3.31 16.29
N GLU A 397 5.23 4.17 16.36
CA GLU A 397 5.11 5.63 16.42
C GLU A 397 5.90 6.23 15.24
N LEU A 398 5.23 7.09 14.46
CA LEU A 398 5.85 7.73 13.30
C LEU A 398 6.85 8.83 13.69
N GLY A 399 6.89 9.19 14.97
CA GLY A 399 7.75 10.23 15.52
C GLY A 399 7.08 11.61 15.54
N PRO A 400 7.68 12.58 16.27
CA PRO A 400 7.10 13.92 16.41
C PRO A 400 7.28 14.79 15.16
N ARG A 401 8.25 14.45 14.28
CA ARG A 401 8.56 15.16 13.05
C ARG A 401 8.80 14.15 11.92
N TYR A 402 8.03 14.24 10.85
CA TYR A 402 8.17 13.35 9.68
C TYR A 402 7.51 13.93 8.43
N VAL A 403 7.91 13.41 7.26
CA VAL A 403 7.18 13.55 6.00
C VAL A 403 6.42 12.25 5.74
N PHE A 404 5.16 12.36 5.34
CA PHE A 404 4.32 11.23 4.99
C PHE A 404 3.73 11.42 3.59
N ILE A 405 4.05 10.53 2.66
CA ILE A 405 3.49 10.54 1.31
C ILE A 405 2.50 9.40 1.22
N ASN A 406 1.22 9.71 1.02
CA ASN A 406 0.22 8.70 0.70
C ASN A 406 0.00 8.66 -0.82
N GLN A 407 0.53 7.63 -1.48
CA GLN A 407 0.50 7.51 -2.94
C GLN A 407 -0.92 7.43 -3.51
N PRO A 408 -1.87 6.60 -2.98
CA PRO A 408 -3.25 6.57 -3.43
C PRO A 408 -4.01 7.88 -3.26
N ALA A 409 -3.67 8.67 -2.25
CA ALA A 409 -4.24 10.00 -2.03
C ALA A 409 -3.63 11.06 -2.96
N PHE A 410 -2.47 10.78 -3.56
CA PHE A 410 -1.65 11.76 -4.27
C PHE A 410 -1.35 13.00 -3.44
N MET A 411 -1.02 12.78 -2.16
CA MET A 411 -0.74 13.83 -1.18
C MET A 411 0.58 13.57 -0.45
N VAL A 412 1.24 14.63 -0.07
CA VAL A 412 2.33 14.63 0.92
C VAL A 412 1.93 15.51 2.09
N TYR A 413 2.31 15.08 3.27
CA TYR A 413 2.08 15.76 4.54
C TYR A 413 3.40 15.94 5.26
N TYR A 414 3.62 17.10 5.85
CA TYR A 414 4.73 17.35 6.76
C TYR A 414 4.18 17.59 8.16
N TYR A 415 4.65 16.79 9.10
CA TYR A 415 4.32 16.86 10.52
C TYR A 415 5.49 17.39 11.31
N ASN A 416 5.21 18.27 12.28
CA ASN A 416 6.16 18.73 13.27
C ASN A 416 5.43 18.94 14.60
N ASN A 417 6.06 18.51 15.71
CA ASN A 417 5.43 18.46 17.04
C ASN A 417 4.08 17.71 17.03
N ASN A 418 4.03 16.58 16.31
CA ASN A 418 2.83 15.74 16.10
C ASN A 418 1.63 16.45 15.45
N GLN A 419 1.85 17.60 14.81
CA GLN A 419 0.82 18.35 14.10
C GLN A 419 1.15 18.47 12.62
N GLU A 420 0.14 18.33 11.77
CA GLU A 420 0.27 18.63 10.34
C GLU A 420 0.50 20.13 10.16
N GLN A 421 1.68 20.48 9.64
CA GLN A 421 2.07 21.87 9.37
C GLN A 421 1.87 22.24 7.91
N LEU A 422 1.98 21.27 7.02
CA LEU A 422 1.90 21.47 5.59
C LEU A 422 1.40 20.21 4.90
N SER A 423 0.51 20.39 3.93
CA SER A 423 0.13 19.33 2.99
C SER A 423 -0.03 19.88 1.59
N MET A 424 0.26 19.05 0.59
CA MET A 424 0.11 19.43 -0.82
C MET A 424 -0.08 18.22 -1.73
N ARG A 425 -0.59 18.51 -2.93
CA ARG A 425 -0.71 17.51 -4.00
C ARG A 425 0.67 17.06 -4.49
N VAL A 426 0.77 15.77 -4.83
CA VAL A 426 1.96 15.19 -5.46
C VAL A 426 1.60 14.45 -6.74
N VAL A 427 2.61 14.28 -7.60
CA VAL A 427 2.61 13.32 -8.70
C VAL A 427 3.52 12.18 -8.30
N VAL A 428 3.02 10.95 -8.39
CA VAL A 428 3.76 9.73 -8.09
C VAL A 428 4.00 8.90 -9.34
N GLY A 429 4.70 7.80 -9.24
CA GLY A 429 5.03 6.90 -10.34
C GLY A 429 3.81 6.40 -11.10
N SER A 430 3.96 6.20 -12.41
CA SER A 430 2.94 5.54 -13.24
C SER A 430 2.80 4.06 -12.85
N LYS A 431 1.76 3.38 -13.35
CA LYS A 431 1.55 1.94 -13.07
C LYS A 431 2.72 1.07 -13.54
N GLN A 432 3.42 1.49 -14.61
CA GLN A 432 4.60 0.81 -15.13
C GLN A 432 5.88 1.14 -14.32
N HIS A 433 5.93 2.29 -13.68
CA HIS A 433 7.08 2.80 -12.93
C HIS A 433 6.62 3.23 -11.53
N GLN A 434 6.14 2.28 -10.74
CA GLN A 434 5.52 2.57 -9.47
C GLN A 434 6.52 3.21 -8.49
N THR A 435 6.05 4.15 -7.69
CA THR A 435 6.78 4.60 -6.51
C THR A 435 6.80 3.47 -5.49
N PHE A 436 7.96 3.18 -4.90
CA PHE A 436 8.10 2.12 -3.89
C PHE A 436 7.38 2.48 -2.59
N PHE A 437 7.11 1.47 -1.78
CA PHE A 437 6.60 1.62 -0.42
C PHE A 437 7.72 1.26 0.57
N PHE A 438 8.26 2.27 1.26
CA PHE A 438 9.42 2.13 2.16
C PHE A 438 9.52 3.33 3.11
N GLU A 439 10.42 3.22 4.09
CA GLU A 439 10.79 4.31 4.99
C GLU A 439 12.26 4.70 4.82
N ASN A 440 12.57 5.96 5.10
CA ASN A 440 13.93 6.49 5.07
C ASN A 440 14.01 7.77 5.93
N GLN A 441 15.10 8.54 5.77
CA GLN A 441 15.31 9.82 6.44
C GLN A 441 15.60 10.93 5.45
N VAL A 442 14.92 12.08 5.60
CA VAL A 442 15.25 13.32 4.87
C VAL A 442 16.63 13.79 5.30
N GLN A 443 17.51 14.10 4.35
CA GLN A 443 18.91 14.44 4.63
C GLN A 443 19.35 15.76 4.01
N THR A 444 18.89 16.10 2.80
CA THR A 444 19.46 17.21 2.03
C THR A 444 18.41 17.83 1.13
N VAL A 445 18.47 19.15 0.98
CA VAL A 445 17.79 19.90 -0.09
C VAL A 445 18.86 20.36 -1.08
N GLU A 446 18.69 20.06 -2.35
CA GLU A 446 19.58 20.50 -3.42
C GLU A 446 18.85 21.52 -4.29
N PHE A 447 19.38 22.73 -4.33
CA PHE A 447 18.91 23.84 -5.15
C PHE A 447 19.55 23.82 -6.53
N ASN A 448 18.81 24.25 -7.54
CA ASN A 448 19.25 24.28 -8.93
C ASN A 448 19.95 22.96 -9.34
N PRO A 449 19.24 21.82 -9.23
CA PRO A 449 19.84 20.50 -9.37
C PRO A 449 20.19 20.17 -10.80
N PHE A 450 21.28 19.43 -10.99
CA PHE A 450 21.45 18.63 -12.19
C PHE A 450 20.49 17.43 -12.14
N TRP A 451 19.82 17.14 -13.25
CA TRP A 451 19.07 15.90 -13.39
C TRP A 451 19.92 14.83 -14.07
N GLY A 452 20.43 13.88 -13.30
CA GLY A 452 20.98 12.66 -13.84
C GLY A 452 19.86 11.79 -14.42
N VAL A 453 19.89 11.55 -15.72
CA VAL A 453 18.84 10.81 -16.41
C VAL A 453 18.98 9.32 -16.09
N PRO A 454 17.93 8.66 -15.55
CA PRO A 454 17.97 7.22 -15.29
C PRO A 454 18.20 6.40 -16.56
N GLN A 455 18.93 5.29 -16.45
CA GLN A 455 19.21 4.41 -17.59
C GLN A 455 17.92 3.90 -18.27
N SER A 456 16.85 3.67 -17.51
CA SER A 456 15.55 3.29 -18.05
C SER A 456 14.98 4.35 -19.01
N ILE A 457 15.14 5.64 -18.69
CA ILE A 457 14.71 6.74 -19.56
C ILE A 457 15.64 6.85 -20.77
N ILE A 458 16.97 6.73 -20.56
CA ILE A 458 17.92 6.73 -21.67
C ILE A 458 17.56 5.63 -22.67
N ILE A 459 17.31 4.41 -22.20
CA ILE A 459 17.04 3.24 -23.03
C ILE A 459 15.66 3.32 -23.68
N ASN A 460 14.61 3.60 -22.90
CA ASN A 460 13.23 3.46 -23.38
C ASN A 460 12.72 4.69 -24.14
N GLU A 461 13.24 5.90 -23.82
CA GLU A 461 12.72 7.14 -24.36
C GLU A 461 13.71 7.91 -25.23
N MET A 462 15.00 7.94 -24.86
CA MET A 462 16.01 8.70 -25.57
C MET A 462 16.66 7.89 -26.71
N LEU A 463 17.01 6.65 -26.45
CA LEU A 463 17.74 5.80 -27.39
C LEU A 463 17.05 5.64 -28.75
N PRO A 464 15.71 5.46 -28.84
CA PRO A 464 15.02 5.45 -30.13
C PRO A 464 15.21 6.73 -30.94
N LYS A 465 15.22 7.90 -30.26
CA LYS A 465 15.44 9.21 -30.89
C LYS A 465 16.90 9.40 -31.29
N LEU A 466 17.83 9.03 -30.40
CA LEU A 466 19.28 9.16 -30.59
C LEU A 466 19.81 8.31 -31.73
N ARG A 467 19.19 7.16 -32.00
CA ARG A 467 19.52 6.32 -33.15
C ARG A 467 19.12 6.96 -34.49
N SER A 468 18.08 7.80 -34.52
CA SER A 468 17.67 8.56 -35.71
C SER A 468 18.35 9.94 -35.80
N ASP A 469 18.72 10.50 -34.65
CA ASP A 469 19.29 11.85 -34.53
C ASP A 469 20.31 11.92 -33.37
N PRO A 470 21.57 11.58 -33.64
CA PRO A 470 22.62 11.56 -32.62
C PRO A 470 22.89 12.94 -31.97
N ASN A 471 22.55 14.05 -32.65
CA ASN A 471 22.71 15.42 -32.10
C ASN A 471 21.58 15.84 -31.16
N TYR A 472 20.58 15.01 -30.95
CA TYR A 472 19.37 15.35 -30.19
C TYR A 472 19.68 15.93 -28.82
N LEU A 473 20.55 15.28 -28.02
CA LEU A 473 20.89 15.73 -26.67
C LEU A 473 21.72 17.02 -26.67
N ASP A 474 22.62 17.20 -27.63
CA ASP A 474 23.41 18.43 -27.76
C ASP A 474 22.48 19.64 -28.00
N ARG A 475 21.50 19.50 -28.91
CA ARG A 475 20.50 20.55 -29.17
C ARG A 475 19.57 20.84 -28.01
N MET A 476 19.33 19.84 -27.17
CA MET A 476 18.48 19.97 -25.98
C MET A 476 19.27 20.46 -24.77
N GLY A 477 20.58 20.74 -24.90
CA GLY A 477 21.43 21.24 -23.83
C GLY A 477 21.78 20.20 -22.75
N TYR A 478 21.65 18.91 -23.06
CA TYR A 478 22.09 17.86 -22.14
C TYR A 478 23.60 17.67 -22.21
N GLN A 479 24.18 17.27 -21.10
CA GLN A 479 25.57 16.87 -21.01
C GLN A 479 25.65 15.34 -21.07
N VAL A 480 26.53 14.84 -21.95
CA VAL A 480 26.76 13.39 -22.12
C VAL A 480 28.18 13.07 -21.70
N GLU A 481 28.33 11.98 -20.93
CA GLU A 481 29.64 11.46 -20.51
C GLU A 481 29.74 9.98 -20.87
N VAL A 482 30.90 9.57 -21.39
CA VAL A 482 31.24 8.17 -21.63
C VAL A 482 32.48 7.83 -20.80
N GLY A 483 32.34 6.86 -19.89
CA GLY A 483 33.42 6.51 -18.96
C GLY A 483 33.91 7.68 -18.11
N GLY A 484 33.02 8.63 -17.77
CA GLY A 484 33.31 9.83 -16.98
C GLY A 484 33.97 10.98 -17.76
N ARG A 485 34.05 10.90 -19.08
CA ARG A 485 34.56 11.98 -19.94
C ARG A 485 33.41 12.63 -20.69
N ALA A 486 33.32 13.95 -20.65
CA ALA A 486 32.33 14.70 -21.41
C ALA A 486 32.59 14.56 -22.92
N VAL A 487 31.53 14.27 -23.65
CA VAL A 487 31.56 14.08 -25.11
C VAL A 487 30.32 14.71 -25.75
N ALA A 488 30.42 15.05 -27.04
CA ALA A 488 29.24 15.41 -27.80
C ALA A 488 28.34 14.19 -28.01
N SER A 489 27.02 14.36 -27.91
CA SER A 489 26.05 13.27 -28.16
C SER A 489 26.23 12.63 -29.54
N SER A 490 26.56 13.44 -30.52
CA SER A 490 26.83 13.03 -31.91
C SER A 490 28.04 12.11 -32.04
N SER A 491 28.99 12.14 -31.11
CA SER A 491 30.16 11.28 -31.11
C SER A 491 29.95 9.93 -30.45
N VAL A 492 28.78 9.70 -29.84
CA VAL A 492 28.45 8.46 -29.11
C VAL A 492 27.87 7.41 -30.05
N ASP A 493 28.36 6.18 -29.95
CA ASP A 493 27.71 5.04 -30.63
C ASP A 493 26.44 4.61 -29.90
N TRP A 494 25.30 5.16 -30.31
CA TRP A 494 23.99 4.85 -29.74
C TRP A 494 23.42 3.47 -30.12
N TYR A 495 24.15 2.70 -30.94
CA TYR A 495 23.84 1.31 -31.22
C TYR A 495 24.58 0.33 -30.31
N GLY A 496 25.60 0.81 -29.59
CA GLY A 496 26.38 0.07 -28.62
C GLY A 496 25.74 0.00 -27.22
N SER A 497 26.53 -0.41 -26.22
CA SER A 497 26.11 -0.51 -24.84
C SER A 497 25.99 0.88 -24.18
N THR A 498 24.86 1.16 -23.52
CA THR A 498 24.63 2.40 -22.78
C THR A 498 25.18 2.36 -21.34
N LYS A 499 25.73 1.24 -20.87
CA LYS A 499 26.16 1.05 -19.48
C LYS A 499 27.20 2.06 -18.98
N SER A 500 28.09 2.52 -19.86
CA SER A 500 29.13 3.51 -19.54
C SER A 500 28.72 4.95 -19.89
N ILE A 501 27.48 5.14 -20.37
CA ILE A 501 26.96 6.44 -20.78
C ILE A 501 26.15 7.06 -19.66
N SER A 502 26.54 8.26 -19.25
CA SER A 502 25.77 9.12 -18.33
C SER A 502 25.21 10.31 -19.11
N VAL A 503 23.96 10.62 -18.87
CA VAL A 503 23.29 11.80 -19.43
C VAL A 503 22.77 12.63 -18.27
N ARG A 504 23.02 13.94 -18.30
CA ARG A 504 22.49 14.86 -17.28
C ARG A 504 21.98 16.15 -17.90
N GLN A 505 20.89 16.68 -17.37
CA GLN A 505 20.36 17.99 -17.71
C GLN A 505 20.87 19.01 -16.70
N PRO A 506 21.50 20.10 -17.14
CA PRO A 506 21.93 21.17 -16.23
C PRO A 506 20.74 21.95 -15.67
N PRO A 507 20.96 22.75 -14.60
CA PRO A 507 19.94 23.67 -14.09
C PRO A 507 19.44 24.61 -15.18
N SER A 508 18.11 24.69 -15.32
CA SER A 508 17.43 25.57 -16.29
C SER A 508 15.93 25.62 -15.96
N SER A 509 15.20 26.53 -16.58
CA SER A 509 13.75 26.67 -16.38
C SER A 509 12.94 25.47 -16.87
N ASP A 510 13.51 24.66 -17.76
CA ASP A 510 12.92 23.44 -18.32
C ASP A 510 13.54 22.16 -17.78
N ASN A 511 14.42 22.25 -16.74
CA ASN A 511 14.97 21.09 -16.05
C ASN A 511 13.83 20.22 -15.49
N ALA A 512 13.88 18.92 -15.76
CA ALA A 512 12.83 17.99 -15.32
C ALA A 512 12.62 17.95 -13.79
N LEU A 513 13.66 18.30 -13.00
CA LEU A 513 13.59 18.39 -11.54
C LEU A 513 13.17 19.78 -11.03
N GLY A 514 12.93 20.75 -11.94
CA GLY A 514 12.62 22.12 -11.58
C GLY A 514 13.74 22.81 -10.77
N GLU A 515 13.37 23.59 -9.77
CA GLU A 515 14.28 24.46 -9.01
C GLU A 515 14.99 23.76 -7.85
N LEU A 516 14.47 22.64 -7.36
CA LEU A 516 15.03 21.93 -6.21
C LEU A 516 14.61 20.46 -6.14
N LYS A 517 15.41 19.67 -5.44
CA LYS A 517 15.06 18.31 -5.02
C LYS A 517 15.39 18.10 -3.53
N ILE A 518 14.62 17.23 -2.87
CA ILE A 518 14.78 16.88 -1.46
C ILE A 518 15.14 15.39 -1.40
N LEU A 519 16.30 15.12 -0.82
CA LEU A 519 16.96 13.82 -0.87
C LEU A 519 16.79 13.05 0.46
N PHE A 520 16.45 11.78 0.31
CA PHE A 520 16.47 10.74 1.32
C PHE A 520 17.11 9.48 0.68
N PRO A 521 18.46 9.38 0.70
CA PRO A 521 19.21 8.39 -0.08
C PRO A 521 18.70 6.97 0.12
N ASN A 522 18.36 6.29 -0.96
CA ASN A 522 17.79 4.94 -1.00
C ASN A 522 18.24 4.19 -2.25
N SER A 523 18.09 2.86 -2.26
CA SER A 523 18.49 2.00 -3.37
C SER A 523 17.63 2.15 -4.63
N HIS A 524 16.45 2.82 -4.52
CA HIS A 524 15.47 2.96 -5.61
C HIS A 524 15.64 4.27 -6.38
N ALA A 525 16.60 5.12 -6.00
CA ALA A 525 16.82 6.44 -6.57
C ALA A 525 15.55 7.33 -6.57
N ILE A 526 14.69 7.18 -5.54
CA ILE A 526 13.49 7.99 -5.36
C ILE A 526 13.82 9.21 -4.50
N TYR A 527 13.29 10.35 -4.90
CA TYR A 527 13.38 11.62 -4.16
C TYR A 527 12.14 12.47 -4.43
N MET A 528 11.89 13.49 -3.60
CA MET A 528 10.92 14.54 -3.88
C MET A 528 11.59 15.64 -4.70
N HIS A 529 10.85 16.25 -5.64
CA HIS A 529 11.42 17.33 -6.46
C HIS A 529 10.33 18.24 -7.02
N ASP A 530 10.79 19.37 -7.54
CA ASP A 530 9.99 20.28 -8.32
C ASP A 530 9.76 19.76 -9.75
N THR A 531 8.96 20.47 -10.54
CA THR A 531 8.71 20.17 -11.95
C THR A 531 8.22 21.41 -12.70
N PRO A 532 8.64 21.66 -13.94
CA PRO A 532 8.06 22.70 -14.78
C PRO A 532 6.61 22.40 -15.17
N GLN A 533 6.18 21.13 -15.10
CA GLN A 533 4.84 20.67 -15.53
C GLN A 533 3.78 20.81 -14.44
N LYS A 534 3.49 22.05 -14.05
CA LYS A 534 2.54 22.35 -12.98
C LYS A 534 1.09 21.93 -13.30
N SER A 535 0.75 21.76 -14.58
CA SER A 535 -0.60 21.31 -15.00
C SER A 535 -0.98 19.92 -14.51
N PHE A 536 -0.01 19.06 -14.16
CA PHE A 536 -0.26 17.73 -13.61
C PHE A 536 -1.01 17.75 -12.29
N PHE A 537 -0.76 18.76 -11.47
CA PHE A 537 -1.41 18.90 -10.18
C PHE A 537 -2.90 19.21 -10.27
N LYS A 538 -3.40 19.61 -11.46
CA LYS A 538 -4.84 19.83 -11.73
C LYS A 538 -5.60 18.53 -12.02
N LYS A 539 -4.88 17.44 -12.35
CA LYS A 539 -5.48 16.13 -12.66
C LYS A 539 -5.87 15.41 -11.37
N ASP A 540 -6.93 14.63 -11.42
CA ASP A 540 -7.32 13.75 -10.30
C ASP A 540 -6.39 12.54 -10.22
N MET A 541 -6.15 11.86 -11.34
CA MET A 541 -5.18 10.76 -11.43
C MET A 541 -3.78 11.34 -11.67
N ARG A 542 -2.91 11.21 -10.68
CA ARG A 542 -1.56 11.78 -10.72
C ARG A 542 -0.44 10.73 -10.64
N ALA A 543 -0.72 9.49 -11.02
CA ALA A 543 0.28 8.43 -11.21
C ALA A 543 0.95 8.57 -12.59
N LEU A 544 1.88 9.52 -12.73
CA LEU A 544 2.38 9.99 -14.03
C LEU A 544 3.92 10.11 -14.11
N SER A 545 4.66 9.88 -13.00
CA SER A 545 6.13 9.98 -12.99
C SER A 545 6.79 8.62 -13.26
N HIS A 546 8.12 8.61 -13.29
CA HIS A 546 8.95 7.40 -13.35
C HIS A 546 9.38 6.90 -11.96
N GLY A 547 8.56 7.14 -10.95
CA GLY A 547 8.80 6.67 -9.58
C GLY A 547 9.09 7.78 -8.56
N CYS A 548 9.77 8.86 -8.95
CA CYS A 548 10.00 10.01 -8.07
C CYS A 548 8.71 10.77 -7.77
N VAL A 549 8.71 11.55 -6.69
CA VAL A 549 7.56 12.30 -6.19
C VAL A 549 7.70 13.78 -6.52
N ARG A 550 6.81 14.30 -7.40
CA ARG A 550 6.79 15.72 -7.75
C ARG A 550 5.90 16.49 -6.79
N LEU A 551 6.36 17.63 -6.33
CA LEU A 551 5.70 18.49 -5.35
C LEU A 551 4.94 19.64 -6.03
N ALA A 552 3.72 19.93 -5.59
CA ALA A 552 2.96 21.08 -6.08
C ALA A 552 3.59 22.41 -5.62
N ASP A 553 4.06 22.46 -4.38
CA ASP A 553 4.78 23.60 -3.80
C ASP A 553 6.12 23.12 -3.18
N PRO A 554 7.15 22.95 -4.00
CA PRO A 554 8.46 22.48 -3.54
C PRO A 554 9.17 23.49 -2.62
N ARG A 555 8.91 24.80 -2.79
CA ARG A 555 9.54 25.84 -1.97
C ARG A 555 9.04 25.81 -0.53
N ALA A 556 7.72 25.67 -0.33
CA ALA A 556 7.14 25.49 0.99
C ALA A 556 7.66 24.24 1.69
N MET A 557 7.76 23.11 0.96
CA MET A 557 8.30 21.87 1.52
C MET A 557 9.80 22.02 1.86
N ALA A 558 10.60 22.64 1.00
CA ALA A 558 12.01 22.90 1.29
C ALA A 558 12.19 23.80 2.52
N ALA A 559 11.39 24.86 2.65
CA ALA A 559 11.40 25.74 3.82
C ALA A 559 11.06 24.95 5.11
N ALA A 560 10.02 24.12 5.07
CA ALA A 560 9.60 23.29 6.20
C ALA A 560 10.69 22.29 6.64
N VAL A 561 11.32 21.58 5.70
CA VAL A 561 12.33 20.56 6.04
C VAL A 561 13.66 21.19 6.47
N LEU A 562 14.00 22.38 5.96
CA LEU A 562 15.20 23.13 6.37
C LEU A 562 14.97 23.97 7.64
N ASN A 563 13.73 24.08 8.11
CA ASN A 563 13.33 24.96 9.21
C ASN A 563 13.73 26.43 8.94
N THR A 564 13.36 26.93 7.76
CA THR A 564 13.64 28.28 7.27
C THR A 564 12.41 28.90 6.60
N THR A 565 12.53 30.05 5.98
CA THR A 565 11.43 30.73 5.29
C THR A 565 11.41 30.41 3.80
N VAL A 566 10.23 30.58 3.16
CA VAL A 566 10.10 30.44 1.69
C VAL A 566 10.96 31.47 0.96
N ASP A 567 11.11 32.69 1.53
CA ASP A 567 11.96 33.74 0.97
C ASP A 567 13.45 33.36 0.98
N ASP A 568 13.92 32.67 2.03
CA ASP A 568 15.30 32.20 2.07
C ASP A 568 15.55 31.09 1.06
N VAL A 569 14.57 30.20 0.86
CA VAL A 569 14.58 29.21 -0.21
C VAL A 569 14.63 29.91 -1.58
N ALA A 570 13.83 30.93 -1.81
CA ALA A 570 13.82 31.70 -3.05
C ALA A 570 15.17 32.39 -3.30
N LYS A 571 15.83 32.95 -2.28
CA LYS A 571 17.19 33.53 -2.37
C LYS A 571 18.22 32.48 -2.82
N GLN A 572 18.16 31.25 -2.26
CA GLN A 572 19.07 30.17 -2.68
C GLN A 572 18.86 29.78 -4.15
N ILE A 573 17.61 29.68 -4.59
CA ILE A 573 17.27 29.37 -5.99
C ILE A 573 17.76 30.49 -6.91
N ALA A 574 17.57 31.76 -6.54
CA ALA A 574 17.94 32.93 -7.34
C ALA A 574 19.45 33.03 -7.61
N THR A 575 20.30 32.33 -6.85
CA THR A 575 21.74 32.25 -7.13
C THR A 575 22.07 31.57 -8.45
N GLY A 576 21.17 30.74 -8.96
CA GLY A 576 21.39 29.89 -10.15
C GLY A 576 22.42 28.77 -9.94
N GLN A 577 23.07 28.74 -8.78
CA GLN A 577 24.14 27.78 -8.49
C GLN A 577 23.57 26.46 -7.97
N ASN A 578 24.07 25.34 -8.46
CA ASN A 578 23.80 24.04 -7.85
C ASN A 578 24.40 23.98 -6.45
N LYS A 579 23.57 23.82 -5.44
CA LYS A 579 23.99 23.81 -4.03
C LYS A 579 23.18 22.83 -3.22
N ALA A 580 23.86 21.92 -2.53
CA ALA A 580 23.26 21.00 -1.57
C ALA A 580 23.37 21.58 -0.14
N VAL A 581 22.25 21.58 0.58
CA VAL A 581 22.15 22.03 1.97
C VAL A 581 21.61 20.88 2.81
N ALA A 582 22.38 20.45 3.81
CA ALA A 582 21.94 19.42 4.74
C ALA A 582 20.79 19.94 5.61
N VAL A 583 19.79 19.09 5.90
CA VAL A 583 18.76 19.42 6.89
C VAL A 583 19.42 19.54 8.28
N PRO A 584 18.96 20.46 9.14
CA PRO A 584 19.56 20.66 10.47
C PRO A 584 19.57 19.39 11.32
N GLN A 585 18.53 18.59 11.21
CA GLN A 585 18.37 17.29 11.84
C GLN A 585 17.66 16.35 10.88
N LYS A 586 18.21 15.16 10.67
CA LYS A 586 17.57 14.12 9.88
C LYS A 586 16.31 13.63 10.60
N PHE A 587 15.27 13.35 9.85
CA PHE A 587 13.99 12.88 10.40
C PHE A 587 13.30 11.96 9.40
N PRO A 588 12.36 11.09 9.86
CA PRO A 588 11.73 10.08 9.01
C PRO A 588 10.95 10.66 7.82
N ILE A 589 10.98 9.92 6.72
CA ILE A 589 10.06 10.02 5.61
C ILE A 589 9.45 8.65 5.33
N TYR A 590 8.14 8.61 5.20
CA TYR A 590 7.37 7.42 4.88
C TYR A 590 6.78 7.59 3.47
N ILE A 591 7.23 6.76 2.54
CA ILE A 591 6.66 6.69 1.19
C ILE A 591 5.59 5.60 1.22
N ALA A 592 4.39 5.95 1.62
CA ALA A 592 3.34 5.02 2.01
C ALA A 592 2.30 4.78 0.92
N TYR A 593 1.53 3.68 1.08
CA TYR A 593 0.46 3.32 0.18
C TYR A 593 -0.76 2.85 0.98
N PHE A 594 -1.65 3.76 1.33
CA PHE A 594 -2.87 3.47 2.10
C PHE A 594 -4.10 3.87 1.30
N THR A 595 -4.98 2.92 1.04
CA THR A 595 -6.28 3.16 0.38
C THR A 595 -7.40 3.51 1.36
N ALA A 596 -7.15 3.38 2.66
CA ALA A 596 -7.95 3.92 3.75
C ALA A 596 -7.00 4.64 4.72
N TRP A 597 -7.23 5.95 4.96
CA TRP A 597 -6.35 6.76 5.82
C TRP A 597 -7.11 7.89 6.48
N PRO A 598 -6.90 8.18 7.78
CA PRO A 598 -7.53 9.31 8.43
C PRO A 598 -7.01 10.66 7.91
N ASN A 599 -7.91 11.62 7.76
CA ASN A 599 -7.55 13.02 7.58
C ASN A 599 -7.13 13.65 8.93
N LYS A 600 -6.80 14.93 8.94
CA LYS A 600 -6.40 15.68 10.14
C LYS A 600 -7.45 15.67 11.26
N ASP A 601 -8.72 15.45 10.92
CA ASP A 601 -9.86 15.44 11.84
C ASP A 601 -10.19 14.01 12.32
N GLY A 602 -9.38 13.02 11.93
CA GLY A 602 -9.55 11.61 12.27
C GLY A 602 -10.58 10.87 11.41
N VAL A 603 -11.20 11.55 10.44
CA VAL A 603 -12.20 10.93 9.53
C VAL A 603 -11.48 10.11 8.45
N ILE A 604 -11.87 8.85 8.31
CA ILE A 604 -11.27 7.96 7.32
C ILE A 604 -11.69 8.36 5.91
N GLN A 605 -10.70 8.58 5.07
CA GLN A 605 -10.83 8.77 3.63
C GLN A 605 -10.46 7.50 2.89
N TYR A 606 -11.19 7.19 1.83
CA TYR A 606 -10.98 6.01 1.00
C TYR A 606 -10.49 6.41 -0.38
N PHE A 607 -9.47 5.71 -0.87
CA PHE A 607 -8.81 6.00 -2.15
C PHE A 607 -8.84 4.79 -3.07
N ASN A 608 -8.63 5.02 -4.37
CA ASN A 608 -8.51 3.94 -5.35
C ASN A 608 -7.19 3.18 -5.19
N ASP A 609 -7.22 1.87 -5.45
CA ASP A 609 -6.02 1.02 -5.50
C ASP A 609 -5.28 1.22 -6.83
N VAL A 610 -4.48 2.29 -6.91
CA VAL A 610 -3.83 2.78 -8.14
C VAL A 610 -2.88 1.77 -8.77
N TYR A 611 -2.25 0.92 -7.95
CA TYR A 611 -1.24 -0.06 -8.35
C TYR A 611 -1.66 -1.51 -8.15
N ASP A 612 -2.91 -1.77 -7.80
CA ASP A 612 -3.44 -3.09 -7.44
C ASP A 612 -2.73 -3.74 -6.24
N ARG A 613 -2.21 -2.92 -5.30
CA ARG A 613 -1.49 -3.40 -4.11
C ARG A 613 -2.40 -3.99 -3.05
N ASP A 614 -3.61 -3.44 -2.90
CA ASP A 614 -4.61 -4.00 -2.00
C ASP A 614 -5.01 -5.40 -2.46
N ALA A 615 -5.25 -5.57 -3.78
CA ALA A 615 -5.56 -6.87 -4.34
C ALA A 615 -4.43 -7.90 -4.12
N ALA A 616 -3.16 -7.47 -4.25
CA ALA A 616 -2.00 -8.31 -3.97
C ALA A 616 -1.87 -8.65 -2.47
N THR A 617 -2.11 -7.67 -1.59
CA THR A 617 -2.07 -7.84 -0.14
C THR A 617 -3.18 -8.78 0.32
N GLN A 618 -4.40 -8.66 -0.22
CA GLN A 618 -5.51 -9.56 0.10
C GLN A 618 -5.19 -11.01 -0.28
N LYS A 619 -4.65 -11.25 -1.47
CA LYS A 619 -4.20 -12.60 -1.87
C LYS A 619 -3.15 -13.16 -0.92
N ALA A 620 -2.27 -12.32 -0.39
CA ALA A 620 -1.26 -12.74 0.58
C ALA A 620 -1.88 -13.07 1.95
N LEU A 621 -2.89 -12.30 2.40
CA LEU A 621 -3.67 -12.60 3.61
C LEU A 621 -4.40 -13.92 3.48
N ASP A 622 -5.08 -14.16 2.35
CA ASP A 622 -5.81 -15.41 2.06
C ASP A 622 -4.87 -16.62 2.05
N ALA A 623 -3.71 -16.48 1.40
CA ALA A 623 -2.68 -17.53 1.38
C ALA A 623 -2.15 -17.84 2.78
N THR A 624 -2.02 -16.81 3.64
CA THR A 624 -1.56 -16.97 5.02
C THR A 624 -2.62 -17.70 5.87
N SER A 625 -3.89 -17.27 5.82
CA SER A 625 -4.99 -17.95 6.52
C SER A 625 -5.11 -19.41 6.08
N LYS A 626 -5.06 -19.68 4.77
CA LYS A 626 -5.09 -21.04 4.24
C LYS A 626 -3.94 -21.91 4.78
N ALA A 627 -2.72 -21.36 4.85
CA ALA A 627 -1.56 -22.11 5.36
C ALA A 627 -1.67 -22.41 6.85
N ARG A 628 -2.33 -21.54 7.63
CA ARG A 628 -2.54 -21.68 9.08
C ARG A 628 -3.67 -22.65 9.44
N THR A 629 -4.71 -22.75 8.59
CA THR A 629 -5.86 -23.63 8.80
C THR A 629 -5.65 -25.04 8.23
N ALA A 630 -4.84 -25.22 7.20
CA ALA A 630 -4.62 -26.53 6.56
C ALA A 630 -3.85 -27.53 7.42
N GLN A 631 -3.46 -27.17 8.65
CA GLN A 631 -2.54 -27.94 9.50
C GLN A 631 -3.10 -28.21 10.93
N ILE A 632 -4.42 -28.01 11.11
CA ILE A 632 -5.12 -28.32 12.36
C ILE A 632 -5.68 -29.73 12.32
#